data_62c16e0cae66016f9979488a15ae7cc0
#
_entry.id   62c16e0cae66016f9979488a15ae7cc0
#
_cell.length_a   1.000
_cell.length_b   1.000
_cell.length_c   1.000
_cell.angle_alpha   90.00
_cell.angle_beta   90.00
_cell.angle_gamma   90.00
#
_symmetry.space_group_name_H-M   'P 1'
#
loop_
_entity.id
_entity.type
_entity.pdbx_description
1 polymer ?
#
loop_
_entity_poly.entity_id
_entity_poly.type
_entity_poly.pdbx_seq_one_letter_code
_entity_poly.pdbx_strand_id
1 'polypeptide(L)'
;MINPYNALKEYEGQYIKYPQLCDIIKEEQKGGKSKTLHLNRIKQYVDISQENGKIYIGRVYTDDDELQIIENHGKFTTYIRQFLINLFYDLEQKTGQTSVVLTNRDILEMTYMVNNNYFIGKNAPYKYLDGFNLDLKRDDMPNDQYVINRILNESDIFFSSSYRLLKRVIYDSLTSLEKSSLIHKNKTFRLYRNIVDENGKFMSTYHDCNEKEISRILSVQHDAIIEFNEELKQQQNNGTYHLLNIQSVHYLYPNDRKRFYKIMNRKLKEEFKDEGWNAYSVAWHITLAQPETFEYEINKINYKQLNQNVQNKLLTAKDLSLIENTLRKQFVNTFIRI
;
A
#
# COMPACT_ATOMS: atom_id res chain seq x y z
N MET A 1 24.53 6.70 14.92
CA MET A 1 24.85 6.76 13.45
C MET A 1 25.69 8.01 13.23
N ILE A 2 26.87 7.89 12.64
CA ILE A 2 27.70 9.10 12.41
C ILE A 2 26.99 9.96 11.37
N ASN A 3 26.66 11.21 11.75
CA ASN A 3 26.06 12.15 10.82
C ASN A 3 27.03 12.42 9.64
N PRO A 4 26.67 12.05 8.40
CA PRO A 4 27.54 12.21 7.24
C PRO A 4 27.83 13.68 6.88
N TYR A 5 27.08 14.60 7.49
CA TYR A 5 27.19 16.06 7.25
C TYR A 5 27.81 16.82 8.42
N ASN A 6 28.56 16.16 9.31
CA ASN A 6 29.24 16.81 10.45
C ASN A 6 30.17 17.95 10.01
N ALA A 7 30.70 17.92 8.78
CA ALA A 7 31.51 19.01 8.23
C ALA A 7 30.73 20.33 8.14
N LEU A 8 29.41 20.34 8.15
CA LEU A 8 28.58 21.52 8.15
C LEU A 8 28.50 22.21 9.53
N LYS A 9 28.96 21.58 10.60
CA LYS A 9 28.92 22.12 11.96
C LYS A 9 29.70 23.42 12.11
N GLU A 10 30.79 23.59 11.37
CA GLU A 10 31.57 24.82 11.33
C GLU A 10 30.86 25.98 10.64
N TYR A 11 29.76 25.70 9.93
CA TYR A 11 28.97 26.67 9.17
C TYR A 11 27.62 26.96 9.82
N GLU A 12 27.34 26.44 11.01
CA GLU A 12 26.10 26.76 11.73
C GLU A 12 25.94 28.29 11.90
N GLY A 13 24.73 28.76 11.63
CA GLY A 13 24.38 30.19 11.66
C GLY A 13 24.80 30.99 10.41
N GLN A 14 25.35 30.35 9.38
CA GLN A 14 25.87 31.03 8.19
C GLN A 14 24.99 30.76 6.94
N TYR A 15 25.06 31.71 6.02
CA TYR A 15 24.48 31.61 4.68
C TYR A 15 25.55 31.22 3.66
N ILE A 16 25.40 30.09 3.01
CA ILE A 16 26.29 29.57 1.95
C ILE A 16 25.55 29.36 0.62
N LYS A 17 26.29 29.35 -0.49
CA LYS A 17 25.72 29.02 -1.79
C LYS A 17 25.65 27.50 -1.96
N TYR A 18 24.71 26.98 -2.80
CA TYR A 18 24.58 25.57 -3.04
C TYR A 18 25.87 24.90 -3.57
N PRO A 19 26.65 25.49 -4.50
CA PRO A 19 27.95 24.91 -4.87
C PRO A 19 28.88 24.76 -3.66
N GLN A 20 29.00 25.77 -2.83
CA GLN A 20 29.83 25.72 -1.62
C GLN A 20 29.36 24.64 -0.63
N LEU A 21 28.04 24.46 -0.47
CA LEU A 21 27.49 23.36 0.33
C LEU A 21 27.96 21.99 -0.20
N CYS A 22 27.86 21.79 -1.54
CA CYS A 22 28.29 20.55 -2.17
C CYS A 22 29.80 20.28 -2.00
N ASP A 23 30.62 21.33 -2.09
CA ASP A 23 32.07 21.23 -1.90
C ASP A 23 32.42 20.80 -0.45
N ILE A 24 31.74 21.41 0.55
CA ILE A 24 31.93 21.06 1.97
C ILE A 24 31.57 19.62 2.27
N ILE A 25 30.46 19.14 1.75
CA ILE A 25 29.99 17.75 1.96
C ILE A 25 30.61 16.76 0.98
N LYS A 26 31.46 17.22 0.08
CA LYS A 26 32.14 16.41 -0.96
C LYS A 26 31.18 15.64 -1.86
N GLU A 27 30.07 16.26 -2.25
CA GLU A 27 29.09 15.68 -3.14
C GLU A 27 28.93 16.52 -4.43
N GLU A 28 28.53 15.86 -5.51
CA GLU A 28 28.32 16.51 -6.80
C GLU A 28 27.15 17.49 -6.77
N GLN A 29 27.30 18.61 -7.47
CA GLN A 29 26.23 19.58 -7.66
C GLN A 29 25.13 18.99 -8.55
N LYS A 30 23.89 19.16 -8.14
CA LYS A 30 22.71 18.65 -8.86
C LYS A 30 21.80 19.81 -9.28
N GLY A 31 21.08 19.64 -10.40
CA GLY A 31 20.17 20.65 -10.93
C GLY A 31 18.70 20.23 -10.81
N GLY A 32 17.78 21.20 -10.97
CA GLY A 32 16.34 20.96 -11.05
C GLY A 32 15.78 20.14 -9.88
N LYS A 33 14.93 19.14 -10.16
CA LYS A 33 14.34 18.26 -9.17
C LYS A 33 15.37 17.48 -8.34
N SER A 34 16.51 17.12 -8.92
CA SER A 34 17.59 16.43 -8.22
C SER A 34 18.26 17.29 -7.14
N LYS A 35 18.35 18.61 -7.35
CA LYS A 35 18.81 19.55 -6.32
C LYS A 35 17.85 19.59 -5.14
N THR A 36 16.54 19.62 -5.39
CA THR A 36 15.53 19.61 -4.32
C THR A 36 15.61 18.33 -3.50
N LEU A 37 15.75 17.17 -4.15
CA LEU A 37 15.91 15.88 -3.46
C LEU A 37 17.21 15.84 -2.65
N HIS A 38 18.30 16.38 -3.19
CA HIS A 38 19.57 16.48 -2.50
C HIS A 38 19.46 17.33 -1.21
N LEU A 39 18.87 18.53 -1.30
CA LEU A 39 18.66 19.37 -0.15
C LEU A 39 17.71 18.73 0.88
N ASN A 40 16.67 18.03 0.44
CA ASN A 40 15.79 17.31 1.34
C ASN A 40 16.50 16.18 2.08
N ARG A 41 17.50 15.53 1.47
CA ARG A 41 18.33 14.53 2.15
C ARG A 41 19.18 15.18 3.24
N ILE A 42 19.82 16.32 2.94
CA ILE A 42 20.64 17.06 3.92
C ILE A 42 19.80 17.54 5.09
N LYS A 43 18.56 17.99 4.84
CA LYS A 43 17.60 18.40 5.88
C LYS A 43 17.30 17.32 6.93
N GLN A 44 17.57 16.07 6.67
CA GLN A 44 17.40 14.98 7.66
C GLN A 44 18.42 15.08 8.80
N TYR A 45 19.57 15.71 8.53
CA TYR A 45 20.70 15.74 9.43
C TYR A 45 21.11 17.16 9.85
N VAL A 46 20.59 18.17 9.13
CA VAL A 46 20.95 19.57 9.32
C VAL A 46 19.71 20.42 9.11
N ASP A 47 19.41 21.30 10.02
CA ASP A 47 18.38 22.31 9.81
C ASP A 47 18.85 23.30 8.75
N ILE A 48 18.23 23.29 7.56
CA ILE A 48 18.55 24.20 6.47
C ILE A 48 17.30 24.90 5.93
N SER A 49 17.41 26.21 5.69
CA SER A 49 16.41 27.00 4.98
C SER A 49 17.00 27.65 3.72
N GLN A 50 16.14 28.02 2.79
CA GLN A 50 16.58 28.74 1.57
C GLN A 50 16.02 30.16 1.56
N GLU A 51 16.92 31.12 1.46
CA GLU A 51 16.56 32.55 1.36
C GLU A 51 17.43 33.22 0.31
N ASN A 52 16.83 33.98 -0.60
CA ASN A 52 17.53 34.79 -1.62
C ASN A 52 18.60 34.00 -2.41
N GLY A 53 18.34 32.73 -2.74
CA GLY A 53 19.25 31.85 -3.48
C GLY A 53 20.45 31.33 -2.66
N LYS A 54 20.53 31.65 -1.37
CA LYS A 54 21.48 31.08 -0.41
C LYS A 54 20.82 30.07 0.50
N ILE A 55 21.62 29.22 1.10
CA ILE A 55 21.20 28.20 2.06
C ILE A 55 21.70 28.64 3.43
N TYR A 56 20.79 28.80 4.35
CA TYR A 56 21.11 29.01 5.75
C TYR A 56 21.39 27.66 6.39
N ILE A 57 22.48 27.48 7.07
CA ILE A 57 22.84 26.31 7.85
C ILE A 57 22.45 26.62 9.32
N GLY A 58 21.37 25.97 9.75
CA GLY A 58 20.96 25.99 11.14
C GLY A 58 21.74 24.98 11.97
N ARG A 59 21.03 24.27 12.88
CA ARG A 59 21.62 23.26 13.73
C ARG A 59 22.00 22.00 12.95
N VAL A 60 23.21 21.50 13.12
CA VAL A 60 23.64 20.18 12.67
C VAL A 60 23.31 19.17 13.78
N TYR A 61 22.46 18.17 13.48
CA TYR A 61 22.03 17.19 14.47
C TYR A 61 23.18 16.25 14.83
N THR A 62 23.29 15.95 16.12
CA THR A 62 24.24 14.97 16.66
C THR A 62 23.60 13.59 16.73
N ASP A 63 24.38 12.57 17.06
CA ASP A 63 23.88 11.20 17.20
C ASP A 63 22.84 11.04 18.32
N ASP A 64 22.82 11.97 19.29
CA ASP A 64 21.86 12.02 20.40
C ASP A 64 20.56 12.78 20.04
N ASP A 65 20.56 13.52 18.93
CA ASP A 65 19.36 14.21 18.47
C ASP A 65 18.42 13.20 17.78
N GLU A 66 17.13 13.23 18.11
CA GLU A 66 16.12 12.53 17.30
C GLU A 66 16.17 13.12 15.89
N LEU A 67 16.64 12.31 14.93
CA LEU A 67 16.67 12.72 13.53
C LEU A 67 15.26 13.16 13.12
N GLN A 68 15.12 14.42 12.74
CA GLN A 68 13.88 14.92 12.17
C GLN A 68 13.68 14.17 10.83
N ILE A 69 12.88 13.12 10.87
CA ILE A 69 12.45 12.41 9.68
C ILE A 69 11.62 13.39 8.86
N ILE A 70 12.29 14.06 7.91
CA ILE A 70 11.66 15.07 7.08
C ILE A 70 10.56 14.42 6.26
N GLU A 71 9.38 14.95 6.48
CA GLU A 71 8.07 14.55 6.01
C GLU A 71 7.86 14.48 4.48
N ASN A 72 8.89 14.51 3.65
CA ASN A 72 8.77 14.68 2.19
C ASN A 72 8.75 13.40 1.35
N HIS A 73 8.98 12.24 1.94
CA HIS A 73 8.65 10.97 1.29
C HIS A 73 7.50 10.35 2.05
N GLY A 74 6.29 10.56 1.57
CA GLY A 74 5.01 10.13 2.10
C GLY A 74 5.09 9.54 3.50
N LYS A 75 4.64 10.28 4.52
CA LYS A 75 4.63 9.93 5.96
C LYS A 75 4.35 8.43 6.25
N PHE A 76 3.65 7.77 5.33
CA PHE A 76 3.29 6.34 5.41
C PHE A 76 4.44 5.40 5.09
N THR A 77 5.26 5.71 4.09
CA THR A 77 6.36 4.85 3.65
C THR A 77 7.34 4.61 4.79
N THR A 78 7.66 5.65 5.55
CA THR A 78 8.54 5.57 6.72
C THR A 78 7.94 4.69 7.82
N TYR A 79 6.65 4.84 8.13
CA TYR A 79 6.00 4.04 9.18
C TYR A 79 5.89 2.57 8.80
N ILE A 80 5.54 2.26 7.55
CA ILE A 80 5.47 0.86 7.10
C ILE A 80 6.86 0.26 7.04
N ARG A 81 7.85 1.01 6.56
CA ARG A 81 9.25 0.60 6.60
C ARG A 81 9.65 0.20 8.02
N GLN A 82 9.40 1.08 8.99
CA GLN A 82 9.73 0.82 10.40
C GLN A 82 8.97 -0.37 10.96
N PHE A 83 7.68 -0.51 10.63
CA PHE A 83 6.90 -1.67 11.03
C PHE A 83 7.49 -2.97 10.49
N LEU A 84 7.83 -3.00 9.21
CA LEU A 84 8.41 -4.19 8.57
C LEU A 84 9.78 -4.53 9.19
N ILE A 85 10.60 -3.54 9.50
CA ILE A 85 11.87 -3.73 10.22
C ILE A 85 11.59 -4.41 11.58
N ASN A 86 10.69 -3.86 12.38
CA ASN A 86 10.35 -4.43 13.70
C ASN A 86 9.74 -5.83 13.57
N LEU A 87 8.85 -6.04 12.60
CA LEU A 87 8.26 -7.36 12.34
C LEU A 87 9.33 -8.40 12.00
N PHE A 88 10.26 -8.06 11.13
CA PHE A 88 11.31 -8.98 10.71
C PHE A 88 12.28 -9.26 11.83
N TYR A 89 12.68 -8.27 12.60
CA TYR A 89 13.49 -8.47 13.79
C TYR A 89 12.81 -9.41 14.79
N ASP A 90 11.53 -9.17 15.08
CA ASP A 90 10.74 -10.02 15.97
C ASP A 90 10.63 -11.47 15.47
N LEU A 91 10.45 -11.66 14.15
CA LEU A 91 10.39 -13.00 13.55
C LEU A 91 11.73 -13.72 13.68
N GLU A 92 12.83 -13.05 13.35
CA GLU A 92 14.17 -13.63 13.47
C GLU A 92 14.48 -14.02 14.92
N GLN A 93 14.28 -13.11 15.87
CA GLN A 93 14.57 -13.35 17.28
C GLN A 93 13.73 -14.47 17.90
N LYS A 94 12.45 -14.58 17.51
CA LYS A 94 11.51 -15.55 18.09
C LYS A 94 11.55 -16.92 17.40
N THR A 95 11.83 -16.97 16.11
CA THR A 95 11.67 -18.19 15.31
C THR A 95 12.92 -18.60 14.54
N GLY A 96 13.95 -17.76 14.48
CA GLY A 96 15.11 -17.93 13.61
C GLY A 96 14.79 -17.84 12.12
N GLN A 97 13.58 -17.42 11.76
CA GLN A 97 13.17 -17.31 10.36
C GLN A 97 13.68 -15.99 9.76
N THR A 98 14.37 -16.10 8.65
CA THR A 98 14.88 -14.96 7.88
C THR A 98 14.01 -14.61 6.68
N SER A 99 12.88 -15.27 6.49
CA SER A 99 11.94 -15.00 5.40
C SER A 99 10.49 -15.15 5.82
N VAL A 100 9.61 -14.41 5.15
CA VAL A 100 8.17 -14.45 5.38
C VAL A 100 7.41 -14.18 4.09
N VAL A 101 6.23 -14.80 3.95
CA VAL A 101 5.30 -14.50 2.87
C VAL A 101 4.14 -13.68 3.43
N LEU A 102 3.95 -12.47 2.91
CA LEU A 102 2.89 -11.55 3.34
C LEU A 102 2.07 -11.07 2.15
N THR A 103 0.75 -11.12 2.28
CA THR A 103 -0.15 -10.44 1.34
C THR A 103 -0.25 -8.95 1.67
N ASN A 104 -0.72 -8.15 0.72
CA ASN A 104 -1.03 -6.74 1.02
C ASN A 104 -2.08 -6.61 2.15
N ARG A 105 -2.99 -7.58 2.26
CA ARG A 105 -3.97 -7.63 3.34
C ARG A 105 -3.28 -7.81 4.68
N ASP A 106 -2.38 -8.80 4.80
CA ASP A 106 -1.66 -9.06 6.04
C ASP A 106 -0.92 -7.81 6.50
N ILE A 107 -0.19 -7.14 5.58
CA ILE A 107 0.54 -5.92 5.90
C ILE A 107 -0.41 -4.82 6.39
N LEU A 108 -1.55 -4.60 5.73
CA LEU A 108 -2.50 -3.56 6.12
C LEU A 108 -3.14 -3.82 7.49
N GLU A 109 -3.50 -5.07 7.77
CA GLU A 109 -4.08 -5.47 9.06
C GLU A 109 -3.04 -5.39 10.18
N MET A 110 -1.84 -5.95 9.98
CA MET A 110 -0.77 -5.96 10.97
C MET A 110 -0.23 -4.57 11.28
N THR A 111 -0.21 -3.66 10.30
CA THR A 111 0.23 -2.26 10.49
C THR A 111 -0.85 -1.36 11.07
N TYR A 112 -2.04 -1.89 11.30
CA TYR A 112 -3.21 -1.10 11.73
C TYR A 112 -3.51 0.10 10.79
N MET A 113 -3.18 -0.01 9.51
CA MET A 113 -3.56 1.00 8.52
C MET A 113 -5.05 0.97 8.23
N VAL A 114 -5.67 -0.18 8.42
CA VAL A 114 -7.11 -0.40 8.32
C VAL A 114 -7.57 -1.18 9.54
N ASN A 115 -8.85 -1.04 9.90
CA ASN A 115 -9.43 -1.85 10.96
C ASN A 115 -10.01 -3.17 10.42
N ASN A 116 -10.47 -4.04 11.31
CA ASN A 116 -11.01 -5.35 10.96
C ASN A 116 -12.23 -5.29 10.02
N ASN A 117 -12.97 -4.17 10.02
CA ASN A 117 -14.14 -4.01 9.17
C ASN A 117 -13.80 -3.72 7.70
N TYR A 118 -12.58 -3.27 7.40
CA TYR A 118 -12.21 -2.84 6.05
C TYR A 118 -12.41 -3.93 4.99
N PHE A 119 -11.85 -5.13 5.22
CA PHE A 119 -11.96 -6.21 4.25
C PHE A 119 -13.34 -6.88 4.25
N ILE A 120 -14.04 -6.86 5.39
CA ILE A 120 -15.43 -7.31 5.46
C ILE A 120 -16.30 -6.35 4.65
N GLY A 121 -16.17 -5.04 4.87
CA GLY A 121 -16.92 -4.03 4.13
C GLY A 121 -16.61 -4.01 2.65
N LYS A 122 -15.34 -4.22 2.27
CA LYS A 122 -14.94 -4.34 0.86
C LYS A 122 -15.65 -5.49 0.13
N ASN A 123 -15.87 -6.61 0.79
CA ASN A 123 -16.49 -7.79 0.19
C ASN A 123 -18.01 -7.81 0.35
N ALA A 124 -18.54 -7.14 1.36
CA ALA A 124 -19.96 -7.13 1.70
C ALA A 124 -20.38 -5.77 2.29
N PRO A 125 -20.35 -4.67 1.48
CA PRO A 125 -20.62 -3.33 1.97
C PRO A 125 -22.05 -3.18 2.52
N TYR A 126 -23.00 -3.98 2.04
CA TYR A 126 -24.38 -4.01 2.52
C TYR A 126 -24.52 -4.33 4.00
N LYS A 127 -23.54 -5.01 4.63
CA LYS A 127 -23.56 -5.34 6.08
C LYS A 127 -23.42 -4.12 6.98
N TYR A 128 -22.99 -2.99 6.43
CA TYR A 128 -22.74 -1.76 7.16
C TYR A 128 -23.73 -0.64 6.83
N LEU A 129 -24.73 -0.91 5.97
CA LEU A 129 -25.71 0.09 5.53
C LEU A 129 -26.45 0.73 6.71
N ASP A 130 -26.83 -0.07 7.71
CA ASP A 130 -27.57 0.41 8.89
C ASP A 130 -26.74 1.34 9.80
N GLY A 131 -25.40 1.19 9.73
CA GLY A 131 -24.46 2.02 10.50
C GLY A 131 -24.12 3.35 9.84
N PHE A 132 -24.46 3.51 8.56
CA PHE A 132 -24.32 4.79 7.88
C PHE A 132 -25.58 5.60 8.18
N ASN A 133 -25.44 6.58 9.10
CA ASN A 133 -26.55 7.47 9.46
C ASN A 133 -27.11 8.11 8.20
N LEU A 134 -28.34 7.77 7.88
CA LEU A 134 -29.08 8.19 6.70
C LEU A 134 -29.59 9.64 6.85
N ASP A 135 -28.83 10.54 7.49
CA ASP A 135 -29.02 11.99 7.34
C ASP A 135 -28.95 12.46 5.88
N LEU A 136 -28.68 11.51 4.99
CA LEU A 136 -28.87 11.62 3.54
C LEU A 136 -30.35 11.55 3.11
N LYS A 137 -31.28 11.32 4.04
CA LYS A 137 -32.72 11.52 3.81
C LYS A 137 -32.97 13.03 3.68
N ARG A 138 -32.72 13.55 2.52
CA ARG A 138 -33.37 14.78 2.10
C ARG A 138 -34.83 14.44 1.82
N ASP A 139 -35.74 15.27 2.28
CA ASP A 139 -37.20 15.11 2.09
C ASP A 139 -37.65 14.99 0.63
N ASP A 140 -36.75 15.26 -0.31
CA ASP A 140 -36.90 15.22 -1.76
C ASP A 140 -36.36 13.94 -2.45
N MET A 141 -35.87 12.92 -1.70
CA MET A 141 -35.35 11.68 -2.33
C MET A 141 -36.46 10.63 -2.55
N PRO A 142 -36.53 10.04 -3.77
CA PRO A 142 -37.73 9.32 -4.20
C PRO A 142 -37.95 7.94 -3.56
N ASN A 143 -36.96 7.28 -2.97
CA ASN A 143 -37.13 6.05 -2.16
C ASN A 143 -35.84 5.58 -1.48
N ASP A 144 -35.96 4.71 -0.47
CA ASP A 144 -34.86 4.12 0.28
C ASP A 144 -33.90 3.31 -0.63
N GLN A 145 -34.42 2.69 -1.71
CA GLN A 145 -33.62 1.91 -2.64
C GLN A 145 -32.59 2.76 -3.42
N TYR A 146 -32.94 4.00 -3.77
CA TYR A 146 -32.02 4.93 -4.42
C TYR A 146 -30.86 5.28 -3.49
N VAL A 147 -31.13 5.56 -2.22
CA VAL A 147 -30.13 5.86 -1.19
C VAL A 147 -29.19 4.67 -1.00
N ILE A 148 -29.73 3.46 -0.88
CA ILE A 148 -28.97 2.22 -0.76
C ILE A 148 -28.04 2.03 -1.97
N ASN A 149 -28.54 2.14 -3.17
CA ASN A 149 -27.75 1.97 -4.41
C ASN A 149 -26.64 3.02 -4.50
N ARG A 150 -26.91 4.25 -4.09
CA ARG A 150 -25.90 5.31 -4.03
C ARG A 150 -24.78 4.96 -3.05
N ILE A 151 -25.12 4.55 -1.82
CA ILE A 151 -24.13 4.15 -0.80
C ILE A 151 -23.29 2.98 -1.30
N LEU A 152 -23.89 1.98 -1.92
CA LEU A 152 -23.17 0.85 -2.48
C LEU A 152 -22.20 1.26 -3.59
N ASN A 153 -22.62 2.13 -4.52
CA ASN A 153 -21.75 2.65 -5.57
C ASN A 153 -20.59 3.48 -5.01
N GLU A 154 -20.86 4.36 -4.06
CA GLU A 154 -19.83 5.18 -3.42
C GLU A 154 -18.88 4.33 -2.56
N SER A 155 -19.36 3.25 -1.93
CA SER A 155 -18.52 2.29 -1.22
C SER A 155 -17.55 1.54 -2.16
N ASP A 156 -18.01 1.14 -3.34
CA ASP A 156 -17.15 0.52 -4.36
C ASP A 156 -16.03 1.48 -4.81
N ILE A 157 -16.34 2.77 -4.98
CA ILE A 157 -15.35 3.82 -5.28
C ILE A 157 -14.37 3.96 -4.10
N PHE A 158 -14.87 4.01 -2.87
CA PHE A 158 -14.03 4.13 -1.68
C PHE A 158 -13.05 2.96 -1.56
N PHE A 159 -13.54 1.71 -1.58
CA PHE A 159 -12.69 0.54 -1.41
C PHE A 159 -11.70 0.36 -2.56
N SER A 160 -12.11 0.62 -3.80
CA SER A 160 -11.19 0.50 -4.95
C SER A 160 -10.08 1.54 -4.90
N SER A 161 -10.40 2.79 -4.57
CA SER A 161 -9.44 3.90 -4.53
C SER A 161 -8.56 3.85 -3.30
N SER A 162 -9.14 3.61 -2.10
CA SER A 162 -8.36 3.48 -0.87
C SER A 162 -7.40 2.30 -0.93
N TYR A 163 -7.85 1.13 -1.39
CA TYR A 163 -7.00 -0.04 -1.53
C TYR A 163 -5.84 0.19 -2.51
N ARG A 164 -6.08 0.87 -3.64
CA ARG A 164 -5.04 1.23 -4.60
C ARG A 164 -3.98 2.14 -3.98
N LEU A 165 -4.42 3.16 -3.23
CA LEU A 165 -3.51 4.07 -2.51
C LEU A 165 -2.67 3.32 -1.47
N LEU A 166 -3.32 2.51 -0.64
CA LEU A 166 -2.66 1.74 0.42
C LEU A 166 -1.68 0.70 -0.15
N LYS A 167 -2.07 -0.01 -1.20
CA LYS A 167 -1.20 -0.95 -1.91
C LYS A 167 0.05 -0.28 -2.48
N ARG A 168 -0.09 0.95 -3.02
CA ARG A 168 1.06 1.72 -3.51
C ARG A 168 2.02 2.06 -2.37
N VAL A 169 1.50 2.47 -1.23
CA VAL A 169 2.33 2.78 -0.05
C VAL A 169 3.11 1.55 0.42
N ILE A 170 2.48 0.36 0.46
CA ILE A 170 3.17 -0.90 0.76
C ILE A 170 4.30 -1.15 -0.24
N TYR A 171 4.01 -1.06 -1.53
CA TYR A 171 4.99 -1.30 -2.58
C TYR A 171 6.19 -0.34 -2.48
N ASP A 172 5.92 0.95 -2.27
CA ASP A 172 6.96 1.98 -2.13
C ASP A 172 7.83 1.73 -0.88
N SER A 173 7.21 1.28 0.23
CA SER A 173 7.92 0.94 1.47
C SER A 173 8.83 -0.28 1.31
N LEU A 174 8.31 -1.36 0.73
CA LEU A 174 9.10 -2.56 0.43
C LEU A 174 10.25 -2.24 -0.55
N THR A 175 9.99 -1.38 -1.55
CA THR A 175 11.03 -0.94 -2.49
C THR A 175 12.08 -0.08 -1.81
N SER A 176 11.70 0.74 -0.84
CA SER A 176 12.65 1.53 -0.04
C SER A 176 13.57 0.64 0.80
N LEU A 177 13.03 -0.40 1.45
CA LEU A 177 13.81 -1.37 2.23
C LEU A 177 14.78 -2.16 1.34
N GLU A 178 14.32 -2.58 0.16
CA GLU A 178 15.15 -3.31 -0.82
C GLU A 178 16.29 -2.42 -1.33
N LYS A 179 16.03 -1.16 -1.66
CA LYS A 179 17.06 -0.19 -2.07
C LYS A 179 18.07 0.11 -0.96
N SER A 180 17.68 -0.03 0.30
CA SER A 180 18.58 0.07 1.45
C SER A 180 19.31 -1.25 1.74
N SER A 181 19.17 -2.27 0.90
CA SER A 181 19.77 -3.60 1.06
C SER A 181 19.39 -4.30 2.38
N LEU A 182 18.26 -3.94 2.97
CA LEU A 182 17.76 -4.56 4.20
C LEU A 182 16.96 -5.84 3.90
N ILE A 183 16.26 -5.86 2.76
CA ILE A 183 15.45 -7.01 2.34
C ILE A 183 15.67 -7.32 0.87
N HIS A 184 15.35 -8.56 0.50
CA HIS A 184 15.01 -8.97 -0.87
C HIS A 184 13.53 -9.27 -0.94
N LYS A 185 12.83 -8.79 -1.97
CA LYS A 185 11.41 -9.07 -2.17
C LYS A 185 11.15 -9.68 -3.53
N ASN A 186 10.38 -10.75 -3.54
CA ASN A 186 9.90 -11.38 -4.75
C ASN A 186 8.37 -11.43 -4.72
N LYS A 187 7.76 -11.16 -5.86
CA LYS A 187 6.32 -11.34 -6.00
C LYS A 187 6.01 -12.83 -6.04
N THR A 188 5.07 -13.26 -5.23
CA THR A 188 4.58 -14.62 -5.16
C THR A 188 3.06 -14.63 -5.05
N PHE A 189 2.48 -15.80 -4.79
CA PHE A 189 1.06 -15.98 -4.60
C PHE A 189 0.79 -16.81 -3.35
N ARG A 190 -0.41 -16.62 -2.79
CA ARG A 190 -0.98 -17.42 -1.72
C ARG A 190 -2.30 -17.99 -2.22
N LEU A 191 -2.44 -19.28 -2.16
CA LEU A 191 -3.67 -20.01 -2.48
C LEU A 191 -4.57 -20.10 -1.25
N TYR A 192 -5.87 -20.11 -1.48
CA TYR A 192 -6.87 -20.24 -0.43
C TYR A 192 -7.86 -21.35 -0.77
N ARG A 193 -8.24 -22.10 0.25
CA ARG A 193 -9.40 -22.97 0.24
C ARG A 193 -10.46 -22.36 1.13
N ASN A 194 -11.50 -21.83 0.50
CA ASN A 194 -12.64 -21.26 1.18
C ASN A 194 -13.74 -22.31 1.23
N ILE A 195 -14.08 -22.76 2.43
CA ILE A 195 -15.10 -23.76 2.70
C ILE A 195 -16.13 -23.21 3.67
N VAL A 196 -17.36 -23.68 3.54
CA VAL A 196 -18.40 -23.43 4.53
C VAL A 196 -18.57 -24.75 5.27
N ASP A 197 -18.44 -24.74 6.60
CA ASP A 197 -18.63 -25.93 7.42
C ASP A 197 -20.12 -26.33 7.52
N GLU A 198 -20.38 -27.46 8.14
CA GLU A 198 -21.74 -28.01 8.31
C GLU A 198 -22.68 -27.08 9.08
N ASN A 199 -22.13 -26.16 9.85
CA ASN A 199 -22.88 -25.15 10.61
C ASN A 199 -23.07 -23.84 9.85
N GLY A 200 -22.67 -23.78 8.57
CA GLY A 200 -22.71 -22.56 7.76
C GLY A 200 -21.61 -21.54 8.08
N LYS A 201 -20.61 -21.91 8.90
CA LYS A 201 -19.49 -21.04 9.24
C LYS A 201 -18.47 -21.06 8.12
N PHE A 202 -18.08 -19.86 7.67
CA PHE A 202 -17.04 -19.71 6.67
C PHE A 202 -15.66 -19.96 7.29
N MET A 203 -14.92 -20.88 6.70
CA MET A 203 -13.53 -21.16 7.07
C MET A 203 -12.63 -20.95 5.85
N SER A 204 -11.46 -20.40 6.06
CA SER A 204 -10.45 -20.23 5.01
C SER A 204 -9.11 -20.76 5.52
N THR A 205 -8.56 -21.71 4.78
CA THR A 205 -7.16 -22.13 4.95
C THR A 205 -6.34 -21.59 3.80
N TYR A 206 -5.04 -21.41 4.02
CA TYR A 206 -4.16 -20.89 2.98
C TYR A 206 -2.86 -21.68 2.89
N HIS A 207 -2.21 -21.55 1.74
CA HIS A 207 -0.92 -22.12 1.42
C HIS A 207 -0.09 -21.14 0.60
N ASP A 208 1.16 -20.93 1.00
CA ASP A 208 2.10 -20.08 0.26
C ASP A 208 2.68 -20.88 -0.90
N CYS A 209 2.56 -20.35 -2.13
CA CYS A 209 2.85 -21.09 -3.35
C CYS A 209 4.34 -21.35 -3.54
N ASN A 210 4.67 -22.57 -3.97
CA ASN A 210 5.95 -22.92 -4.54
C ASN A 210 6.05 -22.49 -6.03
N GLU A 211 7.21 -22.64 -6.65
CA GLU A 211 7.46 -22.22 -8.04
C GLU A 211 6.54 -22.91 -9.06
N LYS A 212 6.21 -24.20 -8.85
CA LYS A 212 5.31 -24.96 -9.72
C LYS A 212 3.89 -24.42 -9.65
N GLU A 213 3.39 -24.12 -8.47
CA GLU A 213 2.06 -23.53 -8.26
C GLU A 213 2.00 -22.09 -8.79
N ILE A 214 3.06 -21.32 -8.64
CA ILE A 214 3.18 -19.99 -9.24
C ILE A 214 3.01 -20.08 -10.77
N SER A 215 3.72 -21.01 -11.41
CA SER A 215 3.65 -21.21 -12.86
C SER A 215 2.24 -21.60 -13.30
N ARG A 216 1.55 -22.47 -12.55
CA ARG A 216 0.14 -22.87 -12.80
C ARG A 216 -0.80 -21.66 -12.69
N ILE A 217 -0.65 -20.80 -11.66
CA ILE A 217 -1.47 -19.59 -11.51
C ILE A 217 -1.23 -18.62 -12.68
N LEU A 218 0.01 -18.45 -13.11
CA LEU A 218 0.33 -17.58 -14.25
C LEU A 218 -0.27 -18.10 -15.55
N SER A 219 -0.29 -19.43 -15.77
CA SER A 219 -0.98 -20.05 -16.90
C SER A 219 -2.48 -19.79 -16.84
N VAL A 220 -3.10 -19.99 -15.68
CA VAL A 220 -4.54 -19.71 -15.48
C VAL A 220 -4.87 -18.24 -15.76
N GLN A 221 -3.99 -17.28 -15.35
CA GLN A 221 -4.17 -15.87 -15.67
C GLN A 221 -4.11 -15.62 -17.19
N HIS A 222 -3.17 -16.24 -17.88
CA HIS A 222 -3.02 -16.12 -19.32
C HIS A 222 -4.25 -16.65 -20.07
N ASP A 223 -4.69 -17.86 -19.73
CA ASP A 223 -5.85 -18.49 -20.33
C ASP A 223 -7.16 -17.72 -20.07
N ALA A 224 -7.27 -17.12 -18.89
CA ALA A 224 -8.41 -16.23 -18.58
C ALA A 224 -8.43 -14.96 -19.43
N ILE A 225 -7.25 -14.40 -19.73
CA ILE A 225 -7.11 -13.23 -20.61
C ILE A 225 -7.53 -13.61 -22.05
N ILE A 226 -7.08 -14.74 -22.55
CA ILE A 226 -7.43 -15.23 -23.89
C ILE A 226 -8.94 -15.37 -24.02
N GLU A 227 -9.56 -16.15 -23.12
CA GLU A 227 -11.00 -16.40 -23.12
C GLU A 227 -11.81 -15.10 -23.01
N PHE A 228 -11.42 -14.20 -22.11
CA PHE A 228 -12.11 -12.93 -21.95
C PHE A 228 -12.01 -12.06 -23.21
N ASN A 229 -10.87 -12.04 -23.88
CA ASN A 229 -10.70 -11.31 -25.14
C ASN A 229 -11.53 -11.91 -26.28
N GLU A 230 -11.68 -13.23 -26.31
CA GLU A 230 -12.55 -13.91 -27.28
C GLU A 230 -14.03 -13.57 -27.06
N GLU A 231 -14.47 -13.56 -25.79
CA GLU A 231 -15.82 -13.11 -25.44
C GLU A 231 -16.07 -11.64 -25.84
N LEU A 232 -15.09 -10.75 -25.65
CA LEU A 232 -15.20 -9.36 -26.06
C LEU A 232 -15.31 -9.20 -27.58
N LYS A 233 -14.54 -9.97 -28.35
CA LYS A 233 -14.61 -9.97 -29.83
C LYS A 233 -16.00 -10.36 -30.34
N GLN A 234 -16.62 -11.36 -29.70
CA GLN A 234 -17.96 -11.82 -30.09
C GLN A 234 -19.07 -10.79 -29.84
N GLN A 235 -18.86 -9.87 -28.88
CA GLN A 235 -19.87 -8.88 -28.50
C GLN A 235 -19.73 -7.51 -29.21
N GLN A 236 -18.54 -7.22 -29.74
CA GLN A 236 -18.27 -5.95 -30.38
C GLN A 236 -18.12 -6.11 -31.90
N ASN A 237 -19.14 -5.69 -32.65
CA ASN A 237 -19.08 -5.67 -34.13
C ASN A 237 -18.01 -4.72 -34.68
N ASN A 238 -17.37 -3.82 -33.90
CA ASN A 238 -16.39 -2.83 -34.42
C ASN A 238 -15.40 -2.25 -33.39
N GLY A 239 -15.08 -2.85 -32.25
CA GLY A 239 -14.19 -2.23 -31.26
C GLY A 239 -12.96 -3.03 -30.93
N THR A 240 -11.78 -2.42 -31.08
CA THR A 240 -10.44 -2.97 -30.76
C THR A 240 -10.08 -2.86 -29.27
N TYR A 241 -10.93 -3.34 -28.38
CA TYR A 241 -10.54 -3.40 -26.97
C TYR A 241 -10.00 -4.78 -26.65
N HIS A 242 -8.72 -4.85 -26.31
CA HIS A 242 -8.06 -6.09 -25.89
C HIS A 242 -7.41 -5.95 -24.52
N LEU A 243 -7.67 -6.89 -23.66
CA LEU A 243 -6.95 -7.03 -22.40
C LEU A 243 -5.56 -7.60 -22.69
N LEU A 244 -4.50 -6.81 -22.50
CA LEU A 244 -3.14 -7.20 -22.83
C LEU A 244 -2.49 -8.08 -21.75
N ASN A 245 -2.84 -7.83 -20.48
CA ASN A 245 -2.27 -8.56 -19.34
C ASN A 245 -3.19 -8.42 -18.11
N ILE A 246 -2.89 -9.17 -17.06
CA ILE A 246 -3.65 -9.17 -15.80
C ILE A 246 -3.69 -7.77 -15.13
N GLN A 247 -2.70 -6.94 -15.34
CA GLN A 247 -2.65 -5.59 -14.77
C GLN A 247 -3.67 -4.66 -15.45
N SER A 248 -3.98 -4.90 -16.71
CA SER A 248 -4.97 -4.14 -17.47
C SER A 248 -6.41 -4.36 -16.98
N VAL A 249 -6.67 -5.43 -16.23
CA VAL A 249 -8.00 -5.71 -15.62
C VAL A 249 -8.49 -4.56 -14.75
N HIS A 250 -7.60 -3.79 -14.16
CA HIS A 250 -7.96 -2.63 -13.33
C HIS A 250 -8.63 -1.51 -14.11
N TYR A 251 -8.40 -1.43 -15.43
CA TYR A 251 -8.96 -0.41 -16.31
C TYR A 251 -10.30 -0.84 -16.92
N LEU A 252 -10.73 -2.08 -16.71
CA LEU A 252 -12.02 -2.57 -17.17
C LEU A 252 -13.16 -1.86 -16.44
N TYR A 253 -14.27 -1.66 -17.16
CA TYR A 253 -15.54 -1.26 -16.55
C TYR A 253 -15.95 -2.29 -15.46
N PRO A 254 -16.70 -1.88 -14.43
CA PRO A 254 -17.05 -2.77 -13.31
C PRO A 254 -17.68 -4.10 -13.73
N ASN A 255 -18.57 -4.09 -14.72
CA ASN A 255 -19.23 -5.30 -15.22
C ASN A 255 -18.25 -6.25 -15.94
N ASP A 256 -17.39 -5.70 -16.80
CA ASP A 256 -16.38 -6.48 -17.50
C ASP A 256 -15.35 -7.06 -16.54
N ARG A 257 -14.99 -6.29 -15.52
CA ARG A 257 -14.12 -6.77 -14.44
C ARG A 257 -14.75 -7.94 -13.70
N LYS A 258 -16.05 -7.87 -13.36
CA LYS A 258 -16.78 -8.98 -12.72
C LYS A 258 -16.78 -10.22 -13.62
N ARG A 259 -17.01 -10.06 -14.93
CA ARG A 259 -16.96 -11.16 -15.91
C ARG A 259 -15.57 -11.79 -15.96
N PHE A 260 -14.51 -10.98 -16.11
CA PHE A 260 -13.14 -11.48 -16.10
C PHE A 260 -12.84 -12.32 -14.85
N TYR A 261 -13.17 -11.80 -13.65
CA TYR A 261 -12.93 -12.57 -12.43
C TYR A 261 -13.78 -13.84 -12.31
N LYS A 262 -14.95 -13.88 -12.95
CA LYS A 262 -15.74 -15.13 -13.03
C LYS A 262 -15.03 -16.19 -13.86
N ILE A 263 -14.49 -15.84 -15.02
CA ILE A 263 -13.66 -16.71 -15.86
C ILE A 263 -12.42 -17.19 -15.07
N MET A 264 -11.70 -16.25 -14.51
CA MET A 264 -10.50 -16.48 -13.73
C MET A 264 -10.72 -17.48 -12.58
N ASN A 265 -11.77 -17.28 -11.78
CA ASN A 265 -12.10 -18.15 -10.66
C ASN A 265 -12.55 -19.55 -11.10
N ARG A 266 -13.24 -19.65 -12.24
CA ARG A 266 -13.61 -20.96 -12.82
C ARG A 266 -12.37 -21.73 -13.22
N LYS A 267 -11.48 -21.13 -14.01
CA LYS A 267 -10.22 -21.77 -14.45
C LYS A 267 -9.32 -22.15 -13.27
N LEU A 268 -9.25 -21.31 -12.25
CA LEU A 268 -8.47 -21.61 -11.04
C LEU A 268 -9.00 -22.85 -10.33
N LYS A 269 -10.33 -22.97 -10.19
CA LYS A 269 -10.97 -24.14 -9.57
C LYS A 269 -10.77 -25.41 -10.39
N GLU A 270 -10.76 -25.30 -11.71
CA GLU A 270 -10.49 -26.43 -12.63
C GLU A 270 -9.03 -26.88 -12.49
N GLU A 271 -8.07 -25.94 -12.52
CA GLU A 271 -6.63 -26.21 -12.43
C GLU A 271 -6.22 -26.82 -11.08
N PHE A 272 -6.83 -26.38 -9.98
CA PHE A 272 -6.50 -26.83 -8.63
C PHE A 272 -7.59 -27.72 -8.01
N LYS A 273 -8.33 -28.43 -8.84
CA LYS A 273 -9.47 -29.25 -8.41
C LYS A 273 -9.09 -30.29 -7.38
N ASP A 274 -8.01 -31.00 -7.62
CA ASP A 274 -7.58 -32.12 -6.78
C ASP A 274 -7.05 -31.64 -5.42
N GLU A 275 -6.42 -30.45 -5.39
CA GLU A 275 -5.93 -29.84 -4.15
C GLU A 275 -7.01 -29.04 -3.42
N GLY A 276 -8.13 -28.75 -4.09
CA GLY A 276 -9.28 -28.03 -3.55
C GLY A 276 -9.06 -26.52 -3.35
N TRP A 277 -8.00 -25.94 -3.95
CA TRP A 277 -7.77 -24.50 -3.92
C TRP A 277 -8.74 -23.78 -4.85
N ASN A 278 -9.36 -22.71 -4.37
CA ASN A 278 -10.45 -22.05 -5.09
C ASN A 278 -10.31 -20.51 -5.15
N ALA A 279 -9.28 -19.95 -4.56
CA ALA A 279 -8.94 -18.54 -4.64
C ALA A 279 -7.43 -18.34 -4.48
N TYR A 280 -6.93 -17.19 -4.93
CA TYR A 280 -5.54 -16.79 -4.68
C TYR A 280 -5.43 -15.28 -4.42
N SER A 281 -4.33 -14.88 -3.81
CA SER A 281 -3.92 -13.49 -3.73
C SER A 281 -2.46 -13.31 -4.09
N VAL A 282 -2.11 -12.11 -4.56
CA VAL A 282 -0.71 -11.70 -4.71
C VAL A 282 -0.12 -11.53 -3.31
N ALA A 283 1.05 -12.09 -3.11
CA ALA A 283 1.84 -11.99 -1.90
C ALA A 283 3.27 -11.54 -2.23
N TRP A 284 4.02 -11.20 -1.19
CA TRP A 284 5.42 -10.85 -1.23
C TRP A 284 6.19 -11.89 -0.42
N HIS A 285 7.10 -12.59 -1.06
CA HIS A 285 8.14 -13.36 -0.37
C HIS A 285 9.26 -12.39 -0.04
N ILE A 286 9.46 -12.12 1.23
CA ILE A 286 10.39 -11.13 1.74
C ILE A 286 11.45 -11.87 2.55
N THR A 287 12.72 -11.68 2.19
CA THR A 287 13.88 -12.30 2.85
C THR A 287 14.76 -11.19 3.41
N LEU A 288 15.22 -11.35 4.64
CA LEU A 288 16.19 -10.46 5.27
C LEU A 288 17.55 -10.60 4.58
N ALA A 289 18.12 -9.49 4.16
CA ALA A 289 19.43 -9.48 3.50
C ALA A 289 20.58 -9.43 4.52
N GLN A 290 20.38 -8.70 5.62
CA GLN A 290 21.38 -8.47 6.66
C GLN A 290 20.68 -8.42 8.03
N PRO A 291 20.34 -9.57 8.64
CA PRO A 291 19.59 -9.63 9.90
C PRO A 291 20.21 -8.79 11.02
N GLU A 292 21.53 -8.81 11.17
CA GLU A 292 22.26 -8.08 12.18
C GLU A 292 22.13 -6.56 12.12
N THR A 293 21.73 -6.00 10.96
CA THR A 293 21.56 -4.55 10.82
C THR A 293 20.22 -4.07 11.36
N PHE A 294 19.25 -4.97 11.55
CA PHE A 294 17.89 -4.60 12.00
C PHE A 294 17.90 -4.10 13.44
N GLU A 295 18.80 -4.60 14.29
CA GLU A 295 18.91 -4.19 15.68
C GLU A 295 19.16 -2.67 15.83
N TYR A 296 19.91 -2.08 14.90
CA TYR A 296 20.21 -0.64 14.89
C TYR A 296 19.08 0.23 14.29
N GLU A 297 18.15 -0.40 13.56
CA GLU A 297 17.05 0.28 12.87
C GLU A 297 15.72 0.20 13.64
N ILE A 298 15.70 -0.47 14.80
CA ILE A 298 14.47 -0.65 15.59
C ILE A 298 14.10 0.66 16.27
N ASN A 299 12.90 1.13 16.01
CA ASN A 299 12.32 2.30 16.65
C ASN A 299 10.89 2.02 17.11
N LYS A 300 10.45 2.73 18.14
CA LYS A 300 9.06 2.66 18.59
C LYS A 300 8.11 3.22 17.53
N ILE A 301 7.10 2.44 17.17
CA ILE A 301 6.06 2.88 16.23
C ILE A 301 4.88 3.42 17.01
N ASN A 302 4.46 4.61 16.64
CA ASN A 302 3.19 5.16 17.10
C ASN A 302 2.05 4.76 16.15
N TYR A 303 1.45 3.58 16.37
CA TYR A 303 0.35 3.06 15.55
C TYR A 303 -0.85 4.00 15.49
N LYS A 304 -1.16 4.71 16.59
CA LYS A 304 -2.26 5.68 16.62
C LYS A 304 -1.98 6.85 15.67
N GLN A 305 -0.76 7.37 15.66
CA GLN A 305 -0.34 8.41 14.75
C GLN A 305 -0.35 7.93 13.30
N LEU A 306 0.10 6.71 13.04
CA LEU A 306 0.04 6.10 11.71
C LEU A 306 -1.39 6.03 11.20
N ASN A 307 -2.29 5.47 11.99
CA ASN A 307 -3.72 5.36 11.61
C ASN A 307 -4.35 6.72 11.36
N GLN A 308 -4.08 7.72 12.20
CA GLN A 308 -4.51 9.09 12.00
C GLN A 308 -4.03 9.67 10.66
N ASN A 309 -2.78 9.43 10.30
CA ASN A 309 -2.22 9.87 9.03
C ASN A 309 -2.93 9.19 7.84
N VAL A 310 -3.26 7.88 7.94
CA VAL A 310 -4.07 7.18 6.92
C VAL A 310 -5.44 7.82 6.77
N GLN A 311 -6.14 8.09 7.88
CA GLN A 311 -7.44 8.77 7.86
C GLN A 311 -7.35 10.11 7.12
N ASN A 312 -6.41 10.97 7.49
CA ASN A 312 -6.20 12.29 6.88
C ASN A 312 -5.91 12.17 5.37
N LYS A 313 -5.06 11.22 4.99
CA LYS A 313 -4.73 10.98 3.58
C LYS A 313 -5.96 10.59 2.76
N LEU A 314 -6.78 9.69 3.27
CA LEU A 314 -7.99 9.26 2.57
C LEU A 314 -9.06 10.36 2.52
N LEU A 315 -9.19 11.16 3.57
CA LEU A 315 -10.12 12.30 3.58
C LEU A 315 -9.74 13.38 2.55
N THR A 316 -8.45 13.54 2.24
CA THR A 316 -7.93 14.56 1.31
C THR A 316 -7.59 14.02 -0.07
N ALA A 317 -7.70 12.71 -0.30
CA ALA A 317 -7.33 12.09 -1.56
C ALA A 317 -8.21 12.57 -2.72
N LYS A 318 -7.59 13.04 -3.80
CA LYS A 318 -8.29 13.50 -5.01
C LYS A 318 -9.14 12.37 -5.63
N ASP A 319 -8.65 11.14 -5.61
CA ASP A 319 -9.35 9.97 -6.15
C ASP A 319 -10.66 9.65 -5.39
N LEU A 320 -10.83 10.17 -4.18
CA LEU A 320 -12.02 10.03 -3.35
C LEU A 320 -12.90 11.30 -3.34
N SER A 321 -12.55 12.33 -4.09
CA SER A 321 -13.32 13.59 -4.15
C SER A 321 -14.71 13.44 -4.77
N LEU A 322 -14.94 12.36 -5.53
CA LEU A 322 -16.25 12.03 -6.10
C LEU A 322 -17.25 11.55 -5.04
N ILE A 323 -16.77 11.09 -3.90
CA ILE A 323 -17.62 10.67 -2.78
C ILE A 323 -18.02 11.91 -1.98
N GLU A 324 -19.29 12.02 -1.64
CA GLU A 324 -19.76 13.10 -0.78
C GLU A 324 -18.96 13.14 0.54
N ASN A 325 -18.61 14.35 0.98
CA ASN A 325 -17.69 14.52 2.12
C ASN A 325 -18.18 13.86 3.42
N THR A 326 -19.49 13.91 3.68
CA THR A 326 -20.10 13.29 4.86
C THR A 326 -19.97 11.77 4.80
N LEU A 327 -20.34 11.17 3.67
CA LEU A 327 -20.25 9.72 3.48
C LEU A 327 -18.79 9.23 3.47
N ARG A 328 -17.88 10.01 2.88
CA ARG A 328 -16.44 9.72 2.93
C ARG A 328 -15.91 9.72 4.36
N LYS A 329 -16.33 10.66 5.21
CA LYS A 329 -15.98 10.68 6.65
C LYS A 329 -16.52 9.45 7.37
N GLN A 330 -17.76 9.05 7.08
CA GLN A 330 -18.36 7.84 7.65
C GLN A 330 -17.60 6.59 7.24
N PHE A 331 -17.22 6.43 5.96
CA PHE A 331 -16.40 5.31 5.48
C PHE A 331 -15.03 5.27 6.19
N VAL A 332 -14.35 6.41 6.33
CA VAL A 332 -13.06 6.47 7.03
C VAL A 332 -13.22 6.07 8.50
N ASN A 333 -14.26 6.56 9.19
CA ASN A 333 -14.51 6.20 10.58
C ASN A 333 -14.86 4.71 10.75
N THR A 334 -15.65 4.14 9.83
CA THR A 334 -16.11 2.75 9.92
C THR A 334 -15.01 1.74 9.57
N PHE A 335 -14.16 2.05 8.58
CA PHE A 335 -13.26 1.06 7.97
C PHE A 335 -11.78 1.32 8.20
N ILE A 336 -11.40 2.52 8.61
CA ILE A 336 -10.01 2.90 8.78
C ILE A 336 -9.69 3.19 10.25
N ARG A 337 -10.54 3.93 10.95
CA ARG A 337 -10.29 4.32 12.33
C ARG A 337 -10.20 3.10 13.24
N ILE A 338 -9.13 3.06 14.04
CA ILE A 338 -8.89 2.03 15.08
C ILE A 338 -9.54 2.48 16.39
#